data_34716bfa25cf668bc25e8a94541d9bcc
#
_entry.id   34716bfa25cf668bc25e8a94541d9bcc
#
_cell.length_a   1.000
_cell.length_b   1.000
_cell.length_c   1.000
_cell.angle_alpha   90.00
_cell.angle_beta   90.00
_cell.angle_gamma   90.00
#
_symmetry.space_group_name_H-M   'P 1'
#
loop_
_entity.id
_entity.type
_entity.pdbx_description
1 polymer ?
#
loop_
_entity_poly.entity_id
_entity_poly.type
_entity_poly.pdbx_seq_one_letter_code
_entity_poly.pdbx_strand_id
1 'polypeptide(L)'
;VANSVHDTSTADNGGFVLLKLHYSADEEKTKKWADQAKKEYATDDWLREFELEPIGTKDSYPVFVDYKRAIHEDERLLWQPSRGKLIYRGWDFGKVHPCVIFAQCYGVRKNYIDEIYEDNILIDNLVQKVLGHSNINFPNCTFVDWVDVSGRNEDQWGNSSMSTMKKYGLHPKGRDQTIEEGIQVMKRDMVMLDDGRPYLMCNPTKCPHLAAAFRGAYKRNPKGEIIKDGTNDHPVDAARYLHTGVAHDRSKDWADVRQKMKDQYKKFPSRGKTVRR
;
A
#
# COMPACT_ATOMS: atom_id res chain seq x y z
N VAL A 1 -10.24 34.57 17.43
CA VAL A 1 -10.18 34.07 18.82
C VAL A 1 -9.99 32.58 18.74
N ALA A 2 -8.76 32.13 18.97
CA ALA A 2 -8.43 30.72 18.96
C ALA A 2 -9.00 30.07 20.24
N ASN A 3 -9.96 29.18 20.10
CA ASN A 3 -10.36 28.30 21.19
C ASN A 3 -9.31 27.17 21.30
N SER A 4 -8.27 27.42 22.08
CA SER A 4 -7.40 26.35 22.55
C SER A 4 -8.19 25.54 23.58
N VAL A 5 -8.70 24.37 23.19
CA VAL A 5 -9.31 23.45 24.12
C VAL A 5 -8.16 22.77 24.91
N HIS A 6 -7.94 23.26 26.11
CA HIS A 6 -7.10 22.59 27.09
C HIS A 6 -7.98 21.57 27.80
N ASP A 7 -7.93 20.32 27.39
CA ASP A 7 -8.50 19.23 28.19
C ASP A 7 -7.39 18.61 29.04
N THR A 8 -7.38 18.98 30.32
CA THR A 8 -6.51 18.37 31.33
C THR A 8 -7.30 17.27 32.03
N SER A 9 -7.33 16.07 31.47
CA SER A 9 -7.82 14.91 32.19
C SER A 9 -6.76 14.42 33.17
N THR A 10 -6.96 14.65 34.47
CA THR A 10 -6.16 14.01 35.51
C THR A 10 -6.59 12.55 35.65
N ALA A 11 -5.79 11.61 35.15
CA ALA A 11 -5.97 10.21 35.48
C ALA A 11 -5.46 9.96 36.91
N ASP A 12 -6.32 9.43 37.77
CA ASP A 12 -6.12 9.24 39.21
C ASP A 12 -5.17 8.08 39.57
N ASN A 13 -4.16 7.81 38.74
CA ASN A 13 -3.16 6.78 38.99
C ASN A 13 -1.75 7.29 38.63
N GLY A 14 -1.08 7.92 39.58
CA GLY A 14 0.37 8.09 39.52
C GLY A 14 0.93 9.43 39.00
N GLY A 15 0.16 10.52 38.99
CA GLY A 15 0.70 11.87 38.81
C GLY A 15 1.11 12.26 37.39
N PHE A 16 0.62 11.57 36.37
CA PHE A 16 0.83 11.98 34.98
C PHE A 16 -0.25 12.98 34.55
N VAL A 17 0.17 14.09 33.94
CA VAL A 17 -0.72 15.05 33.29
C VAL A 17 -0.68 14.79 31.78
N LEU A 18 -1.82 14.44 31.17
CA LEU A 18 -1.96 14.33 29.72
C LEU A 18 -2.28 15.73 29.16
N LEU A 19 -1.35 16.32 28.42
CA LEU A 19 -1.57 17.54 27.68
C LEU A 19 -1.92 17.21 26.22
N LYS A 20 -3.13 17.55 25.80
CA LYS A 20 -3.55 17.48 24.38
C LYS A 20 -3.37 18.85 23.76
N LEU A 21 -2.49 18.95 22.76
CA LEU A 21 -2.21 20.18 22.05
C LEU A 21 -2.69 20.03 20.58
N HIS A 22 -3.81 20.67 20.28
CA HIS A 22 -4.36 20.67 18.92
C HIS A 22 -3.48 21.52 17.99
N TYR A 23 -3.38 21.16 16.69
CA TYR A 23 -2.54 21.88 15.71
C TYR A 23 -2.85 23.36 15.61
N SER A 24 -4.09 23.79 15.86
CA SER A 24 -4.49 25.20 15.82
C SER A 24 -3.88 26.06 16.94
N ALA A 25 -3.18 25.45 17.89
CA ALA A 25 -2.40 26.18 18.88
C ALA A 25 -1.10 26.76 18.29
N ASP A 26 -0.68 26.28 17.15
CA ASP A 26 0.45 26.77 16.36
C ASP A 26 -0.07 27.84 15.38
N GLU A 27 0.32 29.10 15.55
CA GLU A 27 -0.13 30.23 14.74
C GLU A 27 0.22 30.09 13.24
N GLU A 28 1.27 29.31 12.92
CA GLU A 28 1.69 29.03 11.54
C GLU A 28 0.74 28.02 10.86
N LYS A 29 0.04 27.19 11.61
CA LYS A 29 -0.91 26.18 11.11
C LYS A 29 -2.31 26.77 10.94
N THR A 30 -2.42 27.68 10.00
CA THR A 30 -3.69 28.33 9.65
C THR A 30 -4.71 27.35 9.06
N LYS A 31 -6.00 27.77 8.97
CA LYS A 31 -7.02 26.98 8.27
C LYS A 31 -6.62 26.63 6.84
N LYS A 32 -5.95 27.55 6.12
CA LYS A 32 -5.46 27.30 4.75
C LYS A 32 -4.40 26.20 4.73
N TRP A 33 -3.51 26.20 5.72
CA TRP A 33 -2.53 25.12 5.91
C TRP A 33 -3.24 23.78 6.15
N ALA A 34 -4.23 23.74 7.05
CA ALA A 34 -5.00 22.55 7.36
C ALA A 34 -5.75 21.99 6.14
N ASP A 35 -6.40 22.86 5.34
CA ASP A 35 -7.10 22.45 4.13
C ASP A 35 -6.15 21.89 3.05
N GLN A 36 -4.90 22.35 3.01
CA GLN A 36 -3.88 21.79 2.13
C GLN A 36 -3.35 20.46 2.68
N ALA A 37 -2.98 20.42 3.96
CA ALA A 37 -2.44 19.22 4.60
C ALA A 37 -3.43 18.05 4.57
N LYS A 38 -4.73 18.30 4.79
CA LYS A 38 -5.79 17.26 4.70
C LYS A 38 -5.82 16.50 3.37
N LYS A 39 -5.30 17.09 2.29
CA LYS A 39 -5.24 16.41 0.98
C LYS A 39 -4.14 15.37 0.89
N GLU A 40 -3.16 15.43 1.79
CA GLU A 40 -1.97 14.58 1.80
C GLU A 40 -2.02 13.46 2.85
N TYR A 41 -2.94 13.60 3.82
CA TYR A 41 -3.14 12.63 4.89
C TYR A 41 -4.40 11.80 4.68
N ALA A 42 -4.37 10.54 5.07
CA ALA A 42 -5.56 9.73 5.21
C ALA A 42 -6.45 10.30 6.33
N THR A 43 -7.78 10.17 6.18
CA THR A 43 -8.74 10.82 7.09
C THR A 43 -8.54 10.41 8.55
N ASP A 44 -8.30 9.13 8.82
CA ASP A 44 -8.07 8.63 10.17
C ASP A 44 -6.75 9.11 10.77
N ASP A 45 -5.71 9.24 9.96
CA ASP A 45 -4.43 9.79 10.41
C ASP A 45 -4.57 11.29 10.71
N TRP A 46 -5.31 12.03 9.86
CA TRP A 46 -5.60 13.43 10.13
C TRP A 46 -6.38 13.61 11.46
N LEU A 47 -7.45 12.85 11.64
CA LEU A 47 -8.28 12.94 12.84
C LEU A 47 -7.49 12.58 14.11
N ARG A 48 -6.63 11.56 14.06
CA ARG A 48 -5.83 11.14 15.20
C ARG A 48 -4.71 12.11 15.54
N GLU A 49 -3.91 12.51 14.52
CA GLU A 49 -2.67 13.26 14.73
C GLU A 49 -2.89 14.77 14.88
N PHE A 50 -3.89 15.31 14.20
CA PHE A 50 -4.12 16.75 14.15
C PHE A 50 -5.40 17.21 14.88
N GLU A 51 -6.51 16.50 14.69
CA GLU A 51 -7.76 16.83 15.39
C GLU A 51 -7.82 16.20 16.80
N LEU A 52 -6.89 15.33 17.13
CA LEU A 52 -6.79 14.61 18.41
C LEU A 52 -8.07 13.81 18.75
N GLU A 53 -8.83 13.44 17.74
CA GLU A 53 -10.05 12.67 17.89
C GLU A 53 -9.71 11.17 18.03
N PRO A 54 -10.26 10.48 19.05
CA PRO A 54 -10.12 9.03 19.15
C PRO A 54 -10.94 8.37 18.06
N ILE A 55 -10.26 7.71 17.12
CA ILE A 55 -10.92 6.95 16.06
C ILE A 55 -11.13 5.53 16.53
N GLY A 56 -12.38 5.08 16.61
CA GLY A 56 -12.68 3.68 16.84
C GLY A 56 -13.87 3.40 17.74
N THR A 57 -14.38 2.20 17.63
CA THR A 57 -15.31 1.58 18.57
C THR A 57 -14.54 0.96 19.73
N LYS A 58 -15.26 0.58 20.81
CA LYS A 58 -14.64 0.04 22.04
C LYS A 58 -13.66 -1.12 21.81
N ASP A 59 -13.80 -1.89 20.72
CA ASP A 59 -13.08 -3.15 20.54
C ASP A 59 -12.19 -3.23 19.30
N SER A 60 -12.48 -2.51 18.22
CA SER A 60 -11.67 -2.50 16.99
C SER A 60 -12.12 -1.42 16.01
N TYR A 61 -11.24 -1.04 15.07
CA TYR A 61 -11.57 -0.09 14.00
C TYR A 61 -10.91 -0.49 12.68
N PRO A 62 -11.54 -0.16 11.52
CA PRO A 62 -10.98 -0.45 10.22
C PRO A 62 -9.63 0.23 9.99
N VAL A 63 -8.73 -0.44 9.28
CA VAL A 63 -7.44 0.13 8.90
C VAL A 63 -7.60 1.14 7.77
N PHE A 64 -8.48 0.86 6.80
CA PHE A 64 -8.65 1.64 5.58
C PHE A 64 -9.95 2.41 5.58
N VAL A 65 -10.09 3.41 6.47
CA VAL A 65 -11.33 4.20 6.64
C VAL A 65 -11.70 5.03 5.40
N ASP A 66 -10.70 5.38 4.57
CA ASP A 66 -10.91 6.14 3.34
C ASP A 66 -11.35 5.28 2.16
N TYR A 67 -11.30 3.94 2.30
CA TYR A 67 -11.79 3.05 1.26
C TYR A 67 -13.30 3.07 1.18
N LYS A 68 -13.83 3.48 0.03
CA LYS A 68 -15.28 3.59 -0.22
C LYS A 68 -15.64 2.84 -1.48
N ARG A 69 -16.60 1.92 -1.39
CA ARG A 69 -17.07 1.09 -2.52
C ARG A 69 -17.35 1.91 -3.77
N ALA A 70 -18.11 3.00 -3.62
CA ALA A 70 -18.51 3.86 -4.76
C ALA A 70 -17.34 4.54 -5.48
N ILE A 71 -16.16 4.61 -4.85
CA ILE A 71 -14.99 5.33 -5.38
C ILE A 71 -13.90 4.36 -5.80
N HIS A 72 -13.62 3.34 -4.99
CA HIS A 72 -12.45 2.46 -5.15
C HIS A 72 -12.77 1.14 -5.83
N GLU A 73 -14.05 0.82 -6.05
CA GLU A 73 -14.46 -0.44 -6.66
C GLU A 73 -15.06 -0.23 -8.06
N ASP A 74 -14.64 -1.07 -8.99
CA ASP A 74 -15.22 -1.14 -10.32
C ASP A 74 -15.13 -2.59 -10.84
N GLU A 75 -16.26 -3.26 -11.01
CA GLU A 75 -16.33 -4.64 -11.52
C GLU A 75 -15.80 -4.76 -12.95
N ARG A 76 -15.75 -3.65 -13.70
CA ARG A 76 -15.19 -3.59 -15.06
C ARG A 76 -13.67 -3.45 -15.06
N LEU A 77 -13.05 -3.39 -13.89
CA LEU A 77 -11.61 -3.25 -13.73
C LEU A 77 -10.95 -4.61 -14.03
N LEU A 78 -10.77 -4.89 -15.29
CA LEU A 78 -10.11 -6.10 -15.79
C LEU A 78 -8.78 -5.74 -16.42
N TRP A 79 -7.95 -6.75 -16.68
CA TRP A 79 -6.75 -6.56 -17.46
C TRP A 79 -7.05 -5.93 -18.81
N GLN A 80 -6.31 -4.87 -19.13
CA GLN A 80 -6.43 -4.11 -20.37
C GLN A 80 -5.13 -4.23 -21.17
N PRO A 81 -5.09 -4.99 -22.27
CA PRO A 81 -3.90 -5.12 -23.13
C PRO A 81 -3.35 -3.78 -23.63
N SER A 82 -4.24 -2.80 -23.89
CA SER A 82 -3.88 -1.43 -24.32
C SER A 82 -3.09 -0.64 -23.25
N ARG A 83 -3.16 -1.05 -21.99
CA ARG A 83 -2.40 -0.45 -20.86
C ARG A 83 -1.07 -1.15 -20.61
N GLY A 84 -0.70 -2.12 -21.46
CA GLY A 84 0.53 -2.88 -21.35
C GLY A 84 0.32 -4.32 -20.92
N LYS A 85 1.35 -5.11 -21.10
CA LYS A 85 1.38 -6.55 -20.80
C LYS A 85 2.11 -6.89 -19.49
N LEU A 86 2.42 -5.90 -18.68
CA LEU A 86 3.08 -6.10 -17.39
C LEU A 86 2.04 -6.24 -16.28
N ILE A 87 2.04 -7.38 -15.63
CA ILE A 87 1.20 -7.71 -14.47
C ILE A 87 2.10 -7.89 -13.26
N TYR A 88 1.73 -7.27 -12.18
CA TYR A 88 2.39 -7.45 -10.89
C TYR A 88 1.61 -8.47 -10.06
N ARG A 89 2.32 -9.34 -9.36
CA ARG A 89 1.75 -10.32 -8.43
C ARG A 89 2.36 -10.09 -7.05
N GLY A 90 1.50 -9.94 -6.05
CA GLY A 90 1.89 -9.90 -4.65
C GLY A 90 1.56 -11.23 -4.01
N TRP A 91 2.49 -11.84 -3.28
CA TRP A 91 2.33 -13.15 -2.70
C TRP A 91 2.47 -13.08 -1.19
N ASP A 92 1.49 -13.60 -0.49
CA ASP A 92 1.59 -13.95 0.91
C ASP A 92 1.51 -15.47 1.06
N PHE A 93 2.57 -16.05 1.63
CA PHE A 93 2.71 -17.50 1.78
C PHE A 93 2.08 -18.04 3.07
N GLY A 94 0.99 -17.42 3.53
CA GLY A 94 0.29 -17.87 4.73
C GLY A 94 0.17 -19.39 4.80
N LYS A 95 0.42 -19.97 5.98
CA LYS A 95 0.42 -21.44 6.15
C LYS A 95 -0.94 -22.06 5.85
N VAL A 96 -2.02 -21.36 6.21
CA VAL A 96 -3.39 -21.85 6.10
C VAL A 96 -4.09 -21.21 4.91
N HIS A 97 -3.94 -19.91 4.74
CA HIS A 97 -4.64 -19.14 3.70
C HIS A 97 -3.66 -18.33 2.85
N PRO A 98 -2.80 -18.99 2.03
CA PRO A 98 -1.94 -18.26 1.11
C PRO A 98 -2.77 -17.49 0.07
N CYS A 99 -2.28 -16.29 -0.22
CA CYS A 99 -2.97 -15.37 -1.12
C CYS A 99 -2.02 -14.81 -2.18
N VAL A 100 -2.52 -14.69 -3.41
CA VAL A 100 -1.81 -14.02 -4.50
C VAL A 100 -2.72 -12.98 -5.12
N ILE A 101 -2.30 -11.72 -5.09
CA ILE A 101 -3.02 -10.59 -5.67
C ILE A 101 -2.38 -10.22 -7.00
N PHE A 102 -3.19 -10.00 -8.02
CA PHE A 102 -2.76 -9.54 -9.34
C PHE A 102 -3.12 -8.08 -9.53
N ALA A 103 -2.18 -7.29 -10.02
CA ALA A 103 -2.45 -5.89 -10.34
C ALA A 103 -1.86 -5.49 -11.69
N GLN A 104 -2.59 -4.68 -12.43
CA GLN A 104 -2.09 -3.92 -13.55
C GLN A 104 -1.80 -2.49 -13.11
N CYS A 105 -0.55 -2.06 -13.26
CA CYS A 105 -0.10 -0.75 -12.81
C CYS A 105 0.32 0.11 -14.00
N TYR A 106 -0.28 1.30 -14.15
CA TYR A 106 0.06 2.25 -15.20
C TYR A 106 -0.03 3.70 -14.69
N GLY A 107 0.85 4.57 -15.15
CA GLY A 107 0.97 5.91 -14.58
C GLY A 107 1.16 5.80 -13.06
N VAL A 108 0.38 6.52 -12.28
CA VAL A 108 0.38 6.45 -10.81
C VAL A 108 -0.58 5.39 -10.25
N ARG A 109 -1.40 4.80 -11.11
CA ARG A 109 -2.51 3.91 -10.72
C ARG A 109 -2.05 2.49 -10.47
N LYS A 110 -2.66 1.86 -9.49
CA LYS A 110 -2.51 0.44 -9.13
C LYS A 110 -3.90 -0.16 -9.06
N ASN A 111 -4.23 -0.95 -10.08
CA ASN A 111 -5.53 -1.60 -10.22
C ASN A 111 -5.40 -3.06 -9.83
N TYR A 112 -6.01 -3.45 -8.73
CA TYR A 112 -6.13 -4.86 -8.32
C TYR A 112 -7.23 -5.51 -9.14
N ILE A 113 -6.87 -6.50 -9.97
CA ILE A 113 -7.71 -7.03 -11.04
C ILE A 113 -8.06 -8.51 -10.90
N ASP A 114 -7.35 -9.23 -10.02
CA ASP A 114 -7.62 -10.64 -9.76
C ASP A 114 -6.96 -11.08 -8.46
N GLU A 115 -7.46 -12.17 -7.84
CA GLU A 115 -6.84 -12.80 -6.68
C GLU A 115 -6.95 -14.32 -6.76
N ILE A 116 -5.98 -15.00 -6.16
CA ILE A 116 -6.04 -16.40 -5.79
C ILE A 116 -5.94 -16.45 -4.27
N TYR A 117 -6.94 -17.01 -3.64
CA TYR A 117 -7.00 -17.25 -2.20
C TYR A 117 -7.29 -18.73 -1.98
N GLU A 118 -6.43 -19.42 -1.24
CA GLU A 118 -6.50 -20.87 -1.09
C GLU A 118 -6.47 -21.27 0.37
N ASP A 119 -6.96 -22.47 0.62
CA ASP A 119 -6.93 -23.09 1.94
C ASP A 119 -5.97 -24.29 1.93
N ASN A 120 -5.00 -24.29 2.86
CA ASN A 120 -4.12 -25.42 3.14
C ASN A 120 -3.40 -25.98 1.90
N ILE A 121 -2.94 -25.15 0.98
CA ILE A 121 -2.22 -25.56 -0.22
C ILE A 121 -0.71 -25.52 -0.01
N LEU A 122 0.00 -26.52 -0.52
CA LEU A 122 1.46 -26.51 -0.55
C LEU A 122 1.98 -25.47 -1.53
N ILE A 123 3.13 -24.88 -1.23
CA ILE A 123 3.75 -23.83 -2.06
C ILE A 123 3.97 -24.25 -3.52
N ASP A 124 4.39 -25.50 -3.77
CA ASP A 124 4.57 -26.03 -5.12
C ASP A 124 3.26 -26.01 -5.90
N ASN A 125 2.16 -26.45 -5.28
CA ASN A 125 0.84 -26.48 -5.90
C ASN A 125 0.29 -25.06 -6.11
N LEU A 126 0.52 -24.16 -5.16
CA LEU A 126 0.16 -22.75 -5.30
C LEU A 126 0.87 -22.12 -6.51
N VAL A 127 2.17 -22.32 -6.65
CA VAL A 127 2.95 -21.79 -7.78
C VAL A 127 2.43 -22.33 -9.11
N GLN A 128 2.17 -23.64 -9.21
CA GLN A 128 1.60 -24.24 -10.43
C GLN A 128 0.23 -23.68 -10.75
N LYS A 129 -0.65 -23.52 -9.74
CA LYS A 129 -1.98 -22.91 -9.90
C LYS A 129 -1.88 -21.48 -10.41
N VAL A 130 -0.99 -20.66 -9.82
CA VAL A 130 -0.77 -19.28 -10.25
C VAL A 130 -0.23 -19.20 -11.67
N LEU A 131 0.68 -20.08 -12.06
CA LEU A 131 1.21 -20.14 -13.43
C LEU A 131 0.12 -20.53 -14.43
N GLY A 132 -0.69 -21.56 -14.15
CA GLY A 132 -1.81 -21.96 -14.96
C GLY A 132 -2.86 -20.85 -15.10
N HIS A 133 -3.25 -20.25 -13.99
CA HIS A 133 -4.18 -19.10 -13.97
C HIS A 133 -3.64 -17.91 -14.78
N SER A 134 -2.36 -17.60 -14.62
CA SER A 134 -1.70 -16.50 -15.33
C SER A 134 -1.72 -16.71 -16.85
N ASN A 135 -1.44 -17.93 -17.31
CA ASN A 135 -1.43 -18.26 -18.74
C ASN A 135 -2.82 -18.13 -19.38
N ILE A 136 -3.86 -18.52 -18.65
CA ILE A 136 -5.26 -18.48 -19.13
C ILE A 136 -5.78 -17.04 -19.14
N ASN A 137 -5.63 -16.31 -18.02
CA ASN A 137 -6.29 -15.02 -17.82
C ASN A 137 -5.48 -13.82 -18.33
N PHE A 138 -4.15 -13.97 -18.45
CA PHE A 138 -3.22 -12.90 -18.85
C PHE A 138 -2.29 -13.38 -19.97
N PRO A 139 -2.82 -13.77 -21.13
CA PRO A 139 -2.00 -14.36 -22.20
C PRO A 139 -0.95 -13.38 -22.72
N ASN A 140 0.27 -13.89 -22.92
CA ASN A 140 1.42 -13.12 -23.39
C ASN A 140 1.81 -11.93 -22.48
N CYS A 141 1.49 -11.99 -21.20
CA CYS A 141 1.92 -11.01 -20.22
C CYS A 141 3.29 -11.38 -19.61
N THR A 142 3.98 -10.36 -19.18
CA THR A 142 5.17 -10.47 -18.33
C THR A 142 4.77 -10.24 -16.88
N PHE A 143 5.37 -10.98 -15.95
CA PHE A 143 5.02 -10.90 -14.54
C PHE A 143 6.18 -10.43 -13.69
N VAL A 144 5.87 -9.61 -12.69
CA VAL A 144 6.80 -9.23 -11.63
C VAL A 144 6.21 -9.65 -10.30
N ASP A 145 6.93 -10.50 -9.58
CA ASP A 145 6.50 -11.10 -8.34
C ASP A 145 7.10 -10.37 -7.15
N TRP A 146 6.26 -9.91 -6.24
CA TRP A 146 6.63 -9.31 -4.96
C TRP A 146 6.16 -10.17 -3.82
N VAL A 147 7.06 -10.46 -2.90
CA VAL A 147 6.83 -11.39 -1.78
C VAL A 147 7.31 -10.80 -0.47
N ASP A 148 6.87 -11.38 0.64
CA ASP A 148 7.52 -11.13 1.93
C ASP A 148 8.98 -11.57 1.92
N VAL A 149 9.84 -10.77 2.51
CA VAL A 149 11.26 -11.13 2.71
C VAL A 149 11.43 -12.35 3.60
N SER A 150 10.50 -12.63 4.52
CA SER A 150 10.48 -13.85 5.31
C SER A 150 10.35 -15.13 4.47
N GLY A 151 9.85 -15.01 3.23
CA GLY A 151 9.86 -16.10 2.25
C GLY A 151 11.25 -16.59 1.85
N ARG A 152 12.32 -15.92 2.30
CA ARG A 152 13.72 -16.38 2.20
C ARG A 152 14.10 -17.39 3.29
N ASN A 153 13.35 -17.41 4.40
CA ASN A 153 13.64 -18.30 5.51
C ASN A 153 13.52 -19.75 5.06
N GLU A 154 14.58 -20.50 5.29
CA GLU A 154 14.66 -21.91 4.93
C GLU A 154 14.04 -22.77 6.02
N ASP A 155 13.40 -23.85 5.60
CA ASP A 155 13.00 -24.93 6.48
C ASP A 155 14.21 -25.81 6.86
N GLN A 156 13.99 -26.82 7.69
CA GLN A 156 15.04 -27.76 8.10
C GLN A 156 15.69 -28.53 6.93
N TRP A 157 15.10 -28.46 5.73
CA TRP A 157 15.59 -29.13 4.52
C TRP A 157 16.25 -28.15 3.53
N GLY A 158 16.43 -26.87 3.92
CA GLY A 158 17.01 -25.82 3.09
C GLY A 158 16.08 -25.31 2.00
N ASN A 159 14.75 -25.56 2.11
CA ASN A 159 13.78 -25.03 1.17
C ASN A 159 13.12 -23.77 1.73
N SER A 160 12.96 -22.79 0.88
CA SER A 160 12.18 -21.57 1.19
C SER A 160 11.10 -21.36 0.13
N SER A 161 10.07 -20.57 0.45
CA SER A 161 9.05 -20.23 -0.53
C SER A 161 9.65 -19.59 -1.78
N MET A 162 10.63 -18.69 -1.59
CA MET A 162 11.33 -18.06 -2.72
C MET A 162 12.19 -19.05 -3.51
N SER A 163 12.84 -20.04 -2.86
CA SER A 163 13.62 -21.07 -3.56
C SER A 163 12.71 -21.97 -4.39
N THR A 164 11.53 -22.31 -3.87
CA THR A 164 10.52 -23.07 -4.60
C THR A 164 10.04 -22.29 -5.83
N MET A 165 9.69 -21.01 -5.69
CA MET A 165 9.31 -20.17 -6.85
C MET A 165 10.40 -20.17 -7.95
N LYS A 166 11.66 -20.07 -7.56
CA LYS A 166 12.80 -20.10 -8.51
C LYS A 166 12.91 -21.42 -9.27
N LYS A 167 12.58 -22.56 -8.67
CA LYS A 167 12.53 -23.87 -9.35
C LYS A 167 11.54 -23.87 -10.52
N TYR A 168 10.49 -23.06 -10.43
CA TYR A 168 9.49 -22.88 -11.50
C TYR A 168 9.80 -21.69 -12.43
N GLY A 169 11.01 -21.14 -12.38
CA GLY A 169 11.45 -20.05 -13.26
C GLY A 169 10.93 -18.65 -12.87
N LEU A 170 10.37 -18.51 -11.68
CA LEU A 170 9.97 -17.20 -11.16
C LEU A 170 11.16 -16.51 -10.47
N HIS A 171 11.18 -15.17 -10.52
CA HIS A 171 12.24 -14.38 -9.91
C HIS A 171 11.63 -13.40 -8.88
N PRO A 172 11.16 -13.92 -7.72
CA PRO A 172 10.47 -13.09 -6.74
C PRO A 172 11.41 -12.04 -6.14
N LYS A 173 10.86 -10.84 -5.97
CA LYS A 173 11.48 -9.71 -5.29
C LYS A 173 10.88 -9.57 -3.90
N GLY A 174 11.71 -9.27 -2.92
CA GLY A 174 11.27 -8.94 -1.56
C GLY A 174 11.89 -7.62 -1.12
N ARG A 175 11.18 -6.89 -0.29
CA ARG A 175 11.66 -5.64 0.30
C ARG A 175 11.39 -5.65 1.79
N ASP A 176 12.41 -5.28 2.58
CA ASP A 176 12.21 -5.00 4.00
C ASP A 176 11.36 -3.74 4.17
N GLN A 177 10.28 -3.90 4.92
CA GLN A 177 9.38 -2.82 5.28
C GLN A 177 8.54 -3.23 6.48
N THR A 178 8.20 -2.28 7.31
CA THR A 178 7.22 -2.51 8.37
C THR A 178 5.81 -2.61 7.78
N ILE A 179 4.91 -3.26 8.50
CA ILE A 179 3.49 -3.33 8.12
C ILE A 179 2.92 -1.91 8.01
N GLU A 180 3.26 -1.05 8.96
CA GLU A 180 2.75 0.31 9.01
C GLU A 180 3.18 1.16 7.82
N GLU A 181 4.47 1.14 7.46
CA GLU A 181 4.95 1.84 6.25
C GLU A 181 4.18 1.43 5.00
N GLY A 182 3.92 0.13 4.85
CA GLY A 182 3.16 -0.38 3.71
C GLY A 182 1.71 0.09 3.72
N ILE A 183 1.05 0.07 4.88
CA ILE A 183 -0.32 0.57 5.06
C ILE A 183 -0.39 2.06 4.69
N GLN A 184 0.55 2.88 5.16
CA GLN A 184 0.56 4.31 4.87
C GLN A 184 0.68 4.62 3.37
N VAL A 185 1.51 3.86 2.64
CA VAL A 185 1.60 4.00 1.18
C VAL A 185 0.28 3.66 0.50
N MET A 186 -0.42 2.60 0.94
CA MET A 186 -1.72 2.22 0.39
C MET A 186 -2.81 3.25 0.72
N LYS A 187 -2.89 3.74 1.96
CA LYS A 187 -3.83 4.79 2.40
C LYS A 187 -3.65 6.07 1.59
N ARG A 188 -2.40 6.52 1.41
CA ARG A 188 -2.11 7.68 0.57
C ARG A 188 -2.66 7.50 -0.85
N ASP A 189 -2.47 6.35 -1.46
CA ASP A 189 -2.91 6.08 -2.82
C ASP A 189 -4.44 5.88 -2.93
N MET A 190 -5.13 5.67 -1.80
CA MET A 190 -6.60 5.72 -1.72
C MET A 190 -7.14 7.15 -1.77
N VAL A 191 -6.47 8.12 -1.14
CA VAL A 191 -6.92 9.53 -1.12
C VAL A 191 -6.38 10.36 -2.28
N MET A 192 -5.24 9.97 -2.85
CA MET A 192 -4.66 10.66 -4.01
C MET A 192 -5.47 10.39 -5.28
N LEU A 193 -5.77 11.45 -6.04
CA LEU A 193 -6.60 11.39 -7.22
C LEU A 193 -5.82 11.83 -8.47
N ASP A 194 -6.13 11.18 -9.59
CA ASP A 194 -5.75 11.56 -10.93
C ASP A 194 -6.97 11.41 -11.85
N ASP A 195 -7.34 12.45 -12.57
CA ASP A 195 -8.59 12.52 -13.35
C ASP A 195 -9.84 12.17 -12.52
N GLY A 196 -9.87 12.58 -11.24
CA GLY A 196 -10.98 12.32 -10.32
C GLY A 196 -11.08 10.86 -9.84
N ARG A 197 -10.10 10.00 -10.16
CA ARG A 197 -10.04 8.60 -9.71
C ARG A 197 -8.87 8.38 -8.77
N PRO A 198 -9.02 7.55 -7.73
CA PRO A 198 -7.93 7.25 -6.82
C PRO A 198 -6.79 6.48 -7.52
N TYR A 199 -5.59 6.56 -6.93
CA TYR A 199 -4.45 5.80 -7.42
C TYR A 199 -4.58 4.30 -7.14
N LEU A 200 -5.36 3.92 -6.13
CA LEU A 200 -5.67 2.54 -5.78
C LEU A 200 -7.12 2.23 -6.12
N MET A 201 -7.35 1.22 -6.95
CA MET A 201 -8.67 0.70 -7.27
C MET A 201 -8.69 -0.83 -7.21
N CYS A 202 -9.84 -1.41 -6.97
CA CYS A 202 -10.04 -2.85 -6.81
C CYS A 202 -11.26 -3.34 -7.59
N ASN A 203 -11.14 -4.48 -8.26
CA ASN A 203 -12.28 -5.21 -8.78
C ASN A 203 -12.87 -6.09 -7.66
N PRO A 204 -14.05 -5.78 -7.12
CA PRO A 204 -14.58 -6.50 -5.95
C PRO A 204 -15.05 -7.92 -6.28
N THR A 205 -15.36 -8.21 -7.53
CA THR A 205 -15.79 -9.54 -7.99
C THR A 205 -14.59 -10.47 -8.20
N LYS A 206 -13.48 -9.91 -8.67
CA LYS A 206 -12.24 -10.64 -8.93
C LYS A 206 -11.30 -10.71 -7.73
N CYS A 207 -11.44 -9.76 -6.79
CA CYS A 207 -10.66 -9.68 -5.56
C CYS A 207 -11.62 -9.60 -4.35
N PRO A 208 -12.47 -10.61 -4.10
CA PRO A 208 -13.50 -10.52 -3.06
C PRO A 208 -12.92 -10.44 -1.65
N HIS A 209 -11.85 -11.19 -1.35
CA HIS A 209 -11.22 -11.16 -0.02
C HIS A 209 -10.49 -9.84 0.23
N LEU A 210 -9.73 -9.35 -0.76
CA LEU A 210 -9.06 -8.04 -0.66
C LEU A 210 -10.08 -6.91 -0.50
N ALA A 211 -11.15 -6.92 -1.30
CA ALA A 211 -12.21 -5.91 -1.19
C ALA A 211 -12.91 -5.95 0.18
N ALA A 212 -13.19 -7.14 0.72
CA ALA A 212 -13.76 -7.29 2.05
C ALA A 212 -12.82 -6.73 3.15
N ALA A 213 -11.53 -7.03 3.03
CA ALA A 213 -10.51 -6.52 3.95
C ALA A 213 -10.44 -4.98 3.92
N PHE A 214 -10.44 -4.38 2.73
CA PHE A 214 -10.45 -2.92 2.57
C PHE A 214 -11.73 -2.25 3.08
N ARG A 215 -12.89 -2.90 2.94
CA ARG A 215 -14.18 -2.41 3.45
C ARG A 215 -14.27 -2.38 4.97
N GLY A 216 -13.26 -2.89 5.67
CA GLY A 216 -13.17 -2.83 7.13
C GLY A 216 -13.08 -4.18 7.82
N ALA A 217 -12.91 -5.31 7.10
CA ALA A 217 -12.62 -6.58 7.74
C ALA A 217 -11.18 -6.61 8.29
N TYR A 218 -10.23 -5.91 7.67
CA TYR A 218 -8.88 -5.71 8.20
C TYR A 218 -8.89 -4.59 9.24
N LYS A 219 -8.54 -4.90 10.49
CA LYS A 219 -8.81 -4.04 11.64
C LYS A 219 -7.59 -3.86 12.55
N ARG A 220 -7.67 -2.82 13.37
CA ARG A 220 -6.78 -2.60 14.53
C ARG A 220 -7.55 -2.84 15.83
N ASN A 221 -6.84 -3.26 16.86
CA ASN A 221 -7.33 -3.27 18.22
C ASN A 221 -7.29 -1.83 18.83
N PRO A 222 -7.86 -1.61 20.04
CA PRO A 222 -7.85 -0.29 20.68
C PRO A 222 -6.45 0.26 20.99
N LYS A 223 -5.41 -0.59 21.00
CA LYS A 223 -4.00 -0.18 21.17
C LYS A 223 -3.35 0.26 19.85
N GLY A 224 -4.08 0.20 18.73
CA GLY A 224 -3.57 0.55 17.40
C GLY A 224 -2.82 -0.57 16.67
N GLU A 225 -2.74 -1.78 17.25
CA GLU A 225 -2.05 -2.91 16.64
C GLU A 225 -2.98 -3.63 15.65
N ILE A 226 -2.42 -4.10 14.54
CA ILE A 226 -3.15 -4.90 13.55
C ILE A 226 -3.63 -6.21 14.18
N ILE A 227 -4.93 -6.49 14.01
CA ILE A 227 -5.50 -7.79 14.39
C ILE A 227 -5.17 -8.77 13.27
N LYS A 228 -4.33 -9.76 13.59
CA LYS A 228 -4.01 -10.87 12.71
C LYS A 228 -5.05 -11.98 12.94
N ASP A 229 -6.08 -12.00 12.10
CA ASP A 229 -7.18 -12.98 12.20
C ASP A 229 -6.95 -14.24 11.36
N GLY A 230 -5.84 -14.27 10.59
CA GLY A 230 -5.47 -15.38 9.74
C GLY A 230 -6.34 -15.53 8.49
N THR A 231 -7.19 -14.55 8.21
CA THR A 231 -8.11 -14.57 7.04
C THR A 231 -8.01 -13.27 6.25
N ASN A 232 -8.29 -12.14 6.89
CA ASN A 232 -8.34 -10.84 6.23
C ASN A 232 -6.97 -10.17 6.11
N ASP A 233 -5.98 -10.61 6.86
CA ASP A 233 -4.62 -10.09 6.80
C ASP A 233 -3.86 -10.59 5.56
N HIS A 234 -4.04 -11.85 5.13
CA HIS A 234 -3.31 -12.40 3.99
C HIS A 234 -3.53 -11.65 2.66
N PRO A 235 -4.77 -11.31 2.23
CA PRO A 235 -4.99 -10.53 1.02
C PRO A 235 -4.36 -9.13 1.10
N VAL A 236 -4.42 -8.49 2.28
CA VAL A 236 -3.81 -7.17 2.48
C VAL A 236 -2.30 -7.25 2.46
N ASP A 237 -1.69 -8.25 3.09
CA ASP A 237 -0.25 -8.43 3.09
C ASP A 237 0.27 -8.71 1.68
N ALA A 238 -0.38 -9.59 0.90
CA ALA A 238 -0.06 -9.83 -0.50
C ALA A 238 -0.16 -8.53 -1.34
N ALA A 239 -1.26 -7.78 -1.21
CA ALA A 239 -1.43 -6.50 -1.89
C ALA A 239 -0.37 -5.48 -1.45
N ARG A 240 -0.01 -5.43 -0.17
CA ARG A 240 0.98 -4.52 0.40
C ARG A 240 2.38 -4.77 -0.16
N TYR A 241 2.82 -6.03 -0.27
CA TYR A 241 4.12 -6.36 -0.87
C TYR A 241 4.21 -5.88 -2.33
N LEU A 242 3.18 -6.15 -3.12
CA LEU A 242 3.07 -5.66 -4.49
C LEU A 242 3.06 -4.13 -4.55
N HIS A 243 2.19 -3.49 -3.77
CA HIS A 243 1.95 -2.05 -3.80
C HIS A 243 3.21 -1.24 -3.51
N THR A 244 3.90 -1.61 -2.44
CA THR A 244 5.14 -0.95 -2.01
C THR A 244 6.31 -1.29 -2.93
N GLY A 245 6.36 -2.52 -3.45
CA GLY A 245 7.33 -2.94 -4.44
C GLY A 245 7.24 -2.11 -5.73
N VAL A 246 6.04 -1.93 -6.27
CA VAL A 246 5.79 -1.07 -7.43
C VAL A 246 6.16 0.39 -7.16
N ALA A 247 5.80 0.91 -5.98
CA ALA A 247 6.16 2.28 -5.60
C ALA A 247 7.68 2.48 -5.53
N HIS A 248 8.40 1.48 -5.02
CA HIS A 248 9.86 1.50 -4.93
C HIS A 248 10.55 1.41 -6.30
N ASP A 249 10.14 0.48 -7.17
CA ASP A 249 10.72 0.36 -8.52
C ASP A 249 10.54 1.68 -9.29
N ARG A 250 9.36 2.28 -9.23
CA ARG A 250 9.09 3.58 -9.87
C ARG A 250 9.92 4.72 -9.29
N SER A 251 10.18 4.73 -8.00
CA SER A 251 11.03 5.77 -7.39
C SER A 251 12.47 5.69 -7.89
N LYS A 252 12.98 4.49 -8.16
CA LYS A 252 14.30 4.28 -8.79
C LYS A 252 14.32 4.77 -10.23
N ASP A 253 13.31 4.40 -11.03
CA ASP A 253 13.21 4.84 -12.43
C ASP A 253 13.20 6.37 -12.51
N TRP A 254 12.45 7.05 -11.64
CA TRP A 254 12.45 8.52 -11.58
C TRP A 254 13.77 9.12 -11.09
N ALA A 255 14.49 8.45 -10.20
CA ALA A 255 15.81 8.87 -9.75
C ALA A 255 16.83 8.77 -10.90
N ASP A 256 16.80 7.67 -11.65
CA ASP A 256 17.64 7.45 -12.82
C ASP A 256 17.33 8.45 -13.94
N VAL A 257 16.06 8.73 -14.20
CA VAL A 257 15.64 9.77 -15.17
C VAL A 257 16.14 11.15 -14.73
N ARG A 258 15.97 11.51 -13.45
CA ARG A 258 16.50 12.78 -12.91
C ARG A 258 18.00 12.86 -13.00
N GLN A 259 18.72 11.77 -12.75
CA GLN A 259 20.17 11.74 -12.86
C GLN A 259 20.62 11.90 -14.33
N LYS A 260 20.00 11.17 -15.26
CA LYS A 260 20.25 11.31 -16.70
C LYS A 260 19.99 12.73 -17.20
N MET A 261 18.88 13.36 -16.75
CA MET A 261 18.60 14.77 -17.06
C MET A 261 19.70 15.70 -16.53
N LYS A 262 20.12 15.56 -15.26
CA LYS A 262 21.22 16.37 -14.70
C LYS A 262 22.51 16.22 -15.47
N ASP A 263 22.85 15.00 -15.91
CA ASP A 263 24.08 14.74 -16.68
C ASP A 263 23.97 15.31 -18.10
N GLN A 264 22.78 15.33 -18.67
CA GLN A 264 22.52 15.97 -19.96
C GLN A 264 22.66 17.51 -19.88
N TYR A 265 22.13 18.12 -18.79
CA TYR A 265 22.30 19.58 -18.58
C TYR A 265 23.75 19.98 -18.28
N LYS A 266 24.56 19.13 -17.64
CA LYS A 266 25.99 19.39 -17.43
C LYS A 266 26.80 19.44 -18.75
N LYS A 267 26.32 18.79 -19.81
CA LYS A 267 26.97 18.77 -21.14
C LYS A 267 26.73 20.06 -21.94
N PHE A 268 25.81 20.92 -21.53
CA PHE A 268 25.61 22.23 -22.14
C PHE A 268 26.39 23.28 -21.33
N PRO A 269 27.48 23.84 -21.89
CA PRO A 269 28.20 24.90 -21.19
C PRO A 269 27.25 26.10 -21.01
N SER A 270 27.18 26.61 -19.78
CA SER A 270 26.50 27.86 -19.51
C SER A 270 27.02 28.93 -20.45
N ARG A 271 26.16 29.45 -21.33
CA ARG A 271 26.49 30.61 -22.14
C ARG A 271 26.98 31.73 -21.22
N GLY A 272 28.23 32.09 -21.39
CA GLY A 272 28.91 33.04 -20.55
C GLY A 272 28.13 34.32 -20.39
N LYS A 273 28.14 34.85 -19.19
CA LYS A 273 27.68 36.20 -18.89
C LYS A 273 28.52 37.16 -19.73
N THR A 274 27.89 37.76 -20.71
CA THR A 274 28.46 38.89 -21.44
C THR A 274 28.56 40.06 -20.47
N VAL A 275 29.77 40.30 -19.97
CA VAL A 275 30.08 41.53 -19.23
C VAL A 275 30.03 42.66 -20.24
N ARG A 276 29.00 43.49 -20.20
CA ARG A 276 29.03 44.79 -20.87
C ARG A 276 29.94 45.69 -20.06
N ARG A 277 31.01 46.13 -20.70
CA ARG A 277 31.78 47.30 -20.26
C ARG A 277 31.04 48.56 -20.61
#